data_445c87594b575159df1768e8d5903d00
#
_entry.id   445c87594b575159df1768e8d5903d00
#
_cell.length_a   1.000
_cell.length_b   1.000
_cell.length_c   1.000
_cell.angle_alpha   90.00
_cell.angle_beta   90.00
_cell.angle_gamma   90.00
#
_symmetry.space_group_name_H-M   'P 1'
#
loop_
_entity.id
_entity.type
_entity.pdbx_description
1 polymer ?
#
loop_
_entity_poly.entity_id
_entity_poly.type
_entity_poly.pdbx_seq_one_letter_code
_entity_poly.pdbx_strand_id
1 'polypeptide(L)'
;DNVSPANLQYIADAGTRWAYHNVYVKLQDVVAQASGQTWTNYFNTKLRDKIGMTGGAWIDSGDGLSVYWSTTRNMARFGLLALNKGKWNGSIILNESYFNEATSTSQSINQSYGYLWWLNGKTSYHLPQTQLQFNGSLVPTAPYDMFCALGKNDQKIYVVPSKKMVVIRMGDAADSVNLALSTFDEVLWQKINALYQ
;
A
#
# COMPACT_ATOMS: atom_id res chain seq x y z
N ASP A 1 -17.98 0.26 -3.36
CA ASP A 1 -16.75 0.99 -3.06
C ASP A 1 -17.00 2.40 -2.51
N ASN A 2 -18.25 2.84 -2.46
CA ASN A 2 -18.65 4.15 -1.95
C ASN A 2 -18.50 4.20 -0.42
N VAL A 3 -17.82 5.21 0.09
CA VAL A 3 -17.56 5.43 1.52
C VAL A 3 -18.45 6.53 2.11
N SER A 4 -19.63 6.76 1.53
CA SER A 4 -20.63 7.62 2.11
C SER A 4 -21.14 7.07 3.46
N PRO A 5 -21.66 7.91 4.36
CA PRO A 5 -22.18 7.45 5.64
C PRO A 5 -23.24 6.33 5.54
N ALA A 6 -24.04 6.33 4.47
CA ALA A 6 -25.04 5.30 4.23
C ALA A 6 -24.44 3.89 4.00
N ASN A 7 -23.22 3.82 3.51
CA ASN A 7 -22.51 2.57 3.23
C ASN A 7 -21.55 2.14 4.36
N LEU A 8 -21.32 3.01 5.35
CA LEU A 8 -20.48 2.72 6.51
C LEU A 8 -21.36 2.14 7.63
N GLN A 9 -21.83 0.91 7.42
CA GLN A 9 -22.69 0.22 8.37
C GLN A 9 -21.85 -0.62 9.35
N TYR A 10 -22.30 -0.70 10.61
CA TYR A 10 -21.72 -1.62 11.58
C TYR A 10 -21.91 -3.07 11.11
N ILE A 11 -20.82 -3.84 11.10
CA ILE A 11 -20.85 -5.26 10.72
C ILE A 11 -20.30 -6.13 11.86
N ALA A 12 -19.26 -5.68 12.55
CA ALA A 12 -18.57 -6.42 13.60
C ALA A 12 -17.72 -5.47 14.45
N ASP A 13 -17.41 -5.89 15.66
CA ASP A 13 -16.52 -5.13 16.53
C ASP A 13 -15.11 -5.02 15.95
N ALA A 14 -14.43 -3.91 16.25
CA ALA A 14 -13.06 -3.70 15.82
C ALA A 14 -12.16 -4.83 16.33
N GLY A 15 -11.30 -5.35 15.43
CA GLY A 15 -10.38 -6.43 15.76
C GLY A 15 -10.97 -7.84 15.71
N THR A 16 -12.23 -8.03 15.34
CA THR A 16 -12.88 -9.35 15.31
C THR A 16 -13.05 -9.94 13.91
N ARG A 17 -12.96 -9.10 12.88
CA ARG A 17 -13.21 -9.53 11.50
C ARG A 17 -12.31 -8.78 10.52
N TRP A 18 -11.76 -9.48 9.54
CA TRP A 18 -11.11 -8.85 8.39
C TRP A 18 -12.13 -8.13 7.52
N ALA A 19 -11.94 -6.84 7.31
CA ALA A 19 -12.80 -6.03 6.46
C ALA A 19 -11.96 -4.98 5.71
N TYR A 20 -11.31 -5.42 4.64
CA TYR A 20 -10.57 -4.50 3.78
C TYR A 20 -11.54 -3.82 2.81
N HIS A 21 -11.66 -2.53 2.93
CA HIS A 21 -12.55 -1.69 2.13
C HIS A 21 -11.90 -0.31 1.90
N ASN A 22 -12.47 0.51 1.03
CA ASN A 22 -11.97 1.86 0.75
C ASN A 22 -12.09 2.85 1.93
N VAL A 23 -12.57 2.42 3.09
CA VAL A 23 -12.70 3.26 4.30
C VAL A 23 -11.39 3.95 4.71
N TYR A 24 -10.24 3.43 4.33
CA TYR A 24 -8.93 4.04 4.58
C TYR A 24 -8.82 5.47 3.99
N VAL A 25 -9.61 5.82 2.96
CA VAL A 25 -9.62 7.19 2.41
C VAL A 25 -10.11 8.21 3.44
N LYS A 26 -10.90 7.79 4.45
CA LYS A 26 -11.32 8.66 5.55
C LYS A 26 -10.17 9.12 6.44
N LEU A 27 -9.03 8.48 6.38
CA LEU A 27 -7.82 8.99 7.04
C LEU A 27 -7.38 10.34 6.48
N GLN A 28 -7.75 10.67 5.23
CA GLN A 28 -7.51 12.00 4.65
C GLN A 28 -8.28 13.07 5.43
N ASP A 29 -9.55 12.79 5.77
CA ASP A 29 -10.37 13.69 6.57
C ASP A 29 -9.80 13.86 7.98
N VAL A 30 -9.36 12.75 8.60
CA VAL A 30 -8.74 12.76 9.94
C VAL A 30 -7.47 13.62 9.94
N VAL A 31 -6.59 13.44 8.96
CA VAL A 31 -5.36 14.24 8.85
C VAL A 31 -5.68 15.71 8.57
N ALA A 32 -6.64 15.99 7.70
CA ALA A 32 -7.04 17.37 7.40
C ALA A 32 -7.56 18.08 8.66
N GLN A 33 -8.46 17.44 9.41
CA GLN A 33 -9.00 17.99 10.66
C GLN A 33 -7.91 18.17 11.73
N ALA A 34 -7.08 17.17 11.95
CA ALA A 34 -6.02 17.22 12.97
C ALA A 34 -4.94 18.26 12.65
N SER A 35 -4.65 18.51 11.38
CA SER A 35 -3.61 19.45 10.95
C SER A 35 -4.11 20.88 10.72
N GLY A 36 -5.42 21.10 10.61
CA GLY A 36 -6.02 22.36 10.19
C GLY A 36 -5.72 22.75 8.74
N GLN A 37 -5.33 21.78 7.89
CA GLN A 37 -4.99 21.99 6.49
C GLN A 37 -5.84 21.10 5.60
N THR A 38 -5.97 21.46 4.31
CA THR A 38 -6.52 20.50 3.34
C THR A 38 -5.58 19.31 3.21
N TRP A 39 -6.13 18.11 2.97
CA TRP A 39 -5.34 16.91 2.71
C TRP A 39 -4.28 17.13 1.62
N THR A 40 -4.67 17.74 0.50
CA THR A 40 -3.77 18.01 -0.61
C THR A 40 -2.59 18.90 -0.19
N ASN A 41 -2.85 19.98 0.57
CA ASN A 41 -1.77 20.85 1.04
C ASN A 41 -0.84 20.11 2.01
N TYR A 42 -1.43 19.37 2.96
CA TYR A 42 -0.65 18.57 3.91
C TYR A 42 0.25 17.55 3.19
N PHE A 43 -0.33 16.75 2.29
CA PHE A 43 0.41 15.77 1.48
C PHE A 43 1.52 16.42 0.66
N ASN A 44 1.23 17.52 -0.02
CA ASN A 44 2.20 18.22 -0.85
C ASN A 44 3.40 18.69 -0.03
N THR A 45 3.15 19.39 1.06
CA THR A 45 4.21 20.01 1.88
C THR A 45 4.97 19.02 2.74
N LYS A 46 4.31 17.96 3.22
CA LYS A 46 4.91 16.98 4.14
C LYS A 46 5.59 15.81 3.43
N LEU A 47 5.13 15.46 2.23
CA LEU A 47 5.64 14.30 1.50
C LEU A 47 6.06 14.64 0.07
N ARG A 48 5.12 15.00 -0.80
CA ARG A 48 5.34 15.15 -2.24
C ARG A 48 6.57 16.00 -2.58
N ASP A 49 6.60 17.22 -2.06
CA ASP A 49 7.67 18.18 -2.37
C ASP A 49 9.00 17.78 -1.72
N LYS A 50 8.94 17.13 -0.55
CA LYS A 50 10.12 16.67 0.17
C LYS A 50 10.90 15.59 -0.58
N ILE A 51 10.21 14.72 -1.31
CA ILE A 51 10.83 13.64 -2.07
C ILE A 51 10.86 13.91 -3.57
N GLY A 52 10.49 15.14 -3.98
CA GLY A 52 10.58 15.60 -5.37
C GLY A 52 9.60 14.91 -6.33
N MET A 53 8.43 14.49 -5.85
CA MET A 53 7.35 14.03 -6.73
C MET A 53 6.73 15.22 -7.46
N THR A 54 6.55 15.11 -8.77
CA THR A 54 5.99 16.17 -9.62
C THR A 54 4.91 15.63 -10.53
N GLY A 55 3.92 16.47 -10.91
CA GLY A 55 2.92 16.13 -11.92
C GLY A 55 1.89 15.10 -11.47
N GLY A 56 1.67 14.93 -10.15
CA GLY A 56 0.59 14.12 -9.61
C GLY A 56 -0.49 14.97 -8.95
N ALA A 57 -1.70 14.40 -8.85
CA ALA A 57 -2.84 15.05 -8.20
C ALA A 57 -3.75 14.04 -7.49
N TRP A 58 -4.40 14.49 -6.42
CA TRP A 58 -5.52 13.78 -5.82
C TRP A 58 -6.77 14.04 -6.66
N ILE A 59 -7.40 12.95 -7.11
CA ILE A 59 -8.61 12.99 -7.92
C ILE A 59 -9.72 12.34 -7.12
N ASP A 60 -10.79 13.09 -6.90
CA ASP A 60 -12.03 12.61 -6.30
C ASP A 60 -12.94 12.08 -7.42
N SER A 61 -13.38 10.84 -7.29
CA SER A 61 -14.32 10.20 -8.22
C SER A 61 -15.79 10.58 -7.98
N GLY A 62 -16.07 11.48 -7.02
CA GLY A 62 -17.42 11.98 -6.71
C GLY A 62 -18.24 11.08 -5.77
N ASP A 63 -17.71 9.95 -5.33
CA ASP A 63 -18.31 9.00 -4.39
C ASP A 63 -17.58 8.97 -3.03
N GLY A 64 -16.76 9.97 -2.78
CA GLY A 64 -15.90 10.10 -1.59
C GLY A 64 -14.60 9.30 -1.69
N LEU A 65 -14.31 8.72 -2.83
CA LEU A 65 -13.06 8.00 -3.09
C LEU A 65 -12.06 8.95 -3.76
N SER A 66 -11.14 9.49 -2.97
CA SER A 66 -10.04 10.31 -3.46
C SER A 66 -8.77 9.46 -3.59
N VAL A 67 -8.19 9.40 -4.78
CA VAL A 67 -6.99 8.63 -5.11
C VAL A 67 -5.91 9.52 -5.72
N TYR A 68 -4.64 9.16 -5.47
CA TYR A 68 -3.51 9.91 -6.02
C TYR A 68 -3.11 9.37 -7.39
N TRP A 69 -3.35 10.16 -8.42
CA TRP A 69 -2.88 9.90 -9.77
C TRP A 69 -1.46 10.45 -9.94
N SER A 70 -0.55 9.63 -10.43
CA SER A 70 0.85 10.02 -10.53
C SER A 70 1.60 9.21 -11.59
N THR A 71 2.88 9.46 -11.72
CA THR A 71 3.77 8.74 -12.64
C THR A 71 4.45 7.57 -11.94
N THR A 72 4.85 6.56 -12.70
CA THR A 72 5.65 5.43 -12.21
C THR A 72 6.93 5.91 -11.50
N ARG A 73 7.57 6.97 -11.99
CA ARG A 73 8.76 7.55 -11.36
C ARG A 73 8.47 8.15 -9.97
N ASN A 74 7.33 8.79 -9.80
CA ASN A 74 6.92 9.29 -8.49
C ASN A 74 6.64 8.15 -7.51
N MET A 75 5.98 7.09 -7.96
CA MET A 75 5.77 5.89 -7.13
C MET A 75 7.09 5.23 -6.76
N ALA A 76 8.09 5.24 -7.68
CA ALA A 76 9.43 4.77 -7.37
C ALA A 76 10.12 5.62 -6.29
N ARG A 77 9.94 6.96 -6.30
CA ARG A 77 10.45 7.84 -5.22
C ARG A 77 9.81 7.50 -3.88
N PHE A 78 8.51 7.26 -3.85
CA PHE A 78 7.81 6.81 -2.64
C PHE A 78 8.31 5.43 -2.17
N GLY A 79 8.44 4.49 -3.09
CA GLY A 79 9.03 3.18 -2.78
C GLY A 79 10.46 3.27 -2.25
N LEU A 80 11.28 4.20 -2.80
CA LEU A 80 12.64 4.44 -2.32
C LEU A 80 12.65 5.07 -0.91
N LEU A 81 11.74 6.01 -0.62
CA LEU A 81 11.55 6.52 0.74
C LEU A 81 11.21 5.37 1.70
N ALA A 82 10.33 4.47 1.28
CA ALA A 82 9.96 3.29 2.06
C ALA A 82 11.15 2.34 2.28
N LEU A 83 11.93 2.05 1.25
CA LEU A 83 13.15 1.25 1.34
C LEU A 83 14.17 1.84 2.33
N ASN A 84 14.27 3.18 2.36
CA ASN A 84 15.15 3.91 3.27
C ASN A 84 14.48 4.24 4.63
N LYS A 85 13.39 3.57 4.97
CA LYS A 85 12.70 3.70 6.26
C LYS A 85 12.37 5.14 6.63
N GLY A 86 11.85 5.89 5.66
CA GLY A 86 11.42 7.27 5.84
C GLY A 86 12.52 8.33 5.72
N LYS A 87 13.73 7.97 5.31
CA LYS A 87 14.83 8.92 5.07
C LYS A 87 14.95 9.27 3.59
N TRP A 88 15.17 10.55 3.29
CA TRP A 88 15.36 11.07 1.94
C TRP A 88 16.45 12.13 1.90
N ASN A 89 17.51 11.92 1.10
CA ASN A 89 18.66 12.83 0.97
C ASN A 89 19.19 13.32 2.33
N GLY A 90 19.36 12.40 3.29
CA GLY A 90 19.85 12.72 4.63
C GLY A 90 18.82 13.32 5.59
N SER A 91 17.62 13.68 5.11
CA SER A 91 16.54 14.23 5.93
C SER A 91 15.58 13.12 6.38
N ILE A 92 15.08 13.23 7.61
CA ILE A 92 14.01 12.35 8.12
C ILE A 92 12.68 12.94 7.67
N ILE A 93 11.97 12.24 6.80
CA ILE A 93 10.62 12.57 6.34
C ILE A 93 9.57 11.86 7.21
N LEU A 94 9.83 10.59 7.54
CA LEU A 94 9.02 9.78 8.45
C LEU A 94 9.93 9.16 9.50
N ASN A 95 9.41 9.01 10.71
CA ASN A 95 10.17 8.38 11.79
C ASN A 95 10.43 6.89 11.48
N GLU A 96 11.67 6.45 11.63
CA GLU A 96 12.05 5.06 11.33
C GLU A 96 11.33 4.05 12.24
N SER A 97 11.07 4.39 13.50
CA SER A 97 10.32 3.51 14.42
C SER A 97 8.89 3.31 13.96
N TYR A 98 8.22 4.38 13.55
CA TYR A 98 6.89 4.29 12.96
C TYR A 98 6.91 3.45 11.67
N PHE A 99 7.94 3.64 10.84
CA PHE A 99 8.05 2.90 9.58
C PHE A 99 8.24 1.40 9.83
N ASN A 100 9.07 1.03 10.78
CA ASN A 100 9.27 -0.38 11.18
C ASN A 100 7.97 -0.99 11.72
N GLU A 101 7.21 -0.24 12.50
CA GLU A 101 5.90 -0.66 12.99
C GLU A 101 4.90 -0.81 11.84
N ALA A 102 4.82 0.16 10.93
CA ALA A 102 3.92 0.15 9.78
C ALA A 102 4.18 -1.02 8.82
N THR A 103 5.42 -1.48 8.72
CA THR A 103 5.83 -2.62 7.89
C THR A 103 6.01 -3.93 8.68
N SER A 104 5.38 -4.01 9.83
CA SER A 104 5.26 -5.22 10.65
C SER A 104 3.80 -5.62 10.78
N THR A 105 3.52 -6.86 11.16
CA THR A 105 2.14 -7.31 11.43
C THR A 105 1.49 -6.46 12.51
N SER A 106 0.38 -5.81 12.20
CA SER A 106 -0.26 -4.82 13.08
C SER A 106 -1.37 -5.41 13.96
N GLN A 107 -1.85 -6.61 13.67
CA GLN A 107 -2.97 -7.24 14.35
C GLN A 107 -3.00 -8.76 14.04
N SER A 108 -3.78 -9.54 14.79
CA SER A 108 -3.81 -11.01 14.69
C SER A 108 -4.72 -11.56 13.59
N ILE A 109 -5.62 -10.76 13.03
CA ILE A 109 -6.61 -11.23 12.04
C ILE A 109 -5.94 -11.55 10.70
N ASN A 110 -5.01 -10.69 10.25
CA ASN A 110 -4.29 -10.87 9.00
C ASN A 110 -2.79 -10.64 9.24
N GLN A 111 -2.03 -11.72 9.35
CA GLN A 111 -0.59 -11.63 9.61
C GLN A 111 0.17 -10.90 8.50
N SER A 112 -0.33 -10.95 7.27
CA SER A 112 0.26 -10.31 6.09
C SER A 112 -0.15 -8.85 5.90
N TYR A 113 -0.51 -8.13 7.00
CA TYR A 113 -0.91 -6.73 6.90
C TYR A 113 -0.40 -5.87 8.06
N GLY A 114 0.29 -4.79 7.70
CA GLY A 114 0.75 -3.74 8.60
C GLY A 114 -0.16 -2.51 8.56
N TYR A 115 0.40 -1.31 8.65
CA TYR A 115 -0.34 -0.06 8.50
C TYR A 115 -0.43 0.30 7.00
N LEU A 116 -1.45 -0.21 6.32
CA LEU A 116 -1.68 -0.07 4.88
C LEU A 116 -0.58 -0.69 3.99
N TRP A 117 0.30 -1.50 4.56
CA TRP A 117 1.29 -2.28 3.83
C TRP A 117 0.95 -3.77 3.86
N TRP A 118 1.02 -4.42 2.71
CA TRP A 118 0.98 -5.86 2.60
C TRP A 118 2.36 -6.44 2.88
N LEU A 119 2.41 -7.55 3.62
CA LEU A 119 3.65 -8.16 4.10
C LEU A 119 3.79 -9.56 3.54
N ASN A 120 4.89 -9.84 2.85
CA ASN A 120 5.24 -11.19 2.40
C ASN A 120 5.87 -12.02 3.52
N GLY A 121 6.14 -13.29 3.25
CA GLY A 121 6.85 -14.19 4.16
C GLY A 121 6.09 -14.56 5.42
N LYS A 122 4.79 -14.36 5.48
CA LYS A 122 3.94 -14.80 6.60
C LYS A 122 3.33 -16.16 6.33
N THR A 123 2.78 -16.78 7.37
CA THR A 123 2.19 -18.14 7.29
C THR A 123 0.77 -18.14 6.77
N SER A 124 0.10 -16.99 6.78
CA SER A 124 -1.26 -16.84 6.24
C SER A 124 -1.54 -15.39 5.87
N TYR A 125 -2.56 -15.22 5.04
CA TYR A 125 -3.07 -13.90 4.65
C TYR A 125 -4.57 -13.94 4.36
N HIS A 126 -5.21 -12.77 4.41
CA HIS A 126 -6.54 -12.53 3.90
C HIS A 126 -6.46 -11.53 2.75
N LEU A 127 -7.37 -11.65 1.79
CA LEU A 127 -7.51 -10.71 0.68
C LEU A 127 -8.72 -9.80 0.87
N PRO A 128 -8.80 -8.65 0.17
CA PRO A 128 -10.02 -7.85 0.12
C PRO A 128 -11.22 -8.65 -0.35
N GLN A 129 -12.42 -8.25 0.08
CA GLN A 129 -13.71 -8.79 -0.36
C GLN A 129 -13.98 -10.26 0.01
N THR A 130 -13.13 -10.91 0.79
CA THR A 130 -13.34 -12.29 1.24
C THR A 130 -13.00 -12.45 2.72
N GLN A 131 -13.67 -13.42 3.37
CA GLN A 131 -13.37 -13.86 4.73
C GLN A 131 -12.47 -15.12 4.73
N LEU A 132 -12.09 -15.62 3.56
CA LEU A 132 -11.23 -16.78 3.48
C LEU A 132 -9.81 -16.43 3.94
N GLN A 133 -9.24 -17.28 4.77
CA GLN A 133 -7.83 -17.26 5.09
C GLN A 133 -7.09 -18.18 4.12
N PHE A 134 -6.05 -17.63 3.51
CA PHE A 134 -5.14 -18.35 2.64
C PHE A 134 -3.87 -18.71 3.42
N ASN A 135 -3.35 -19.92 3.22
CA ASN A 135 -2.11 -20.37 3.86
C ASN A 135 -0.89 -20.02 3.00
N GLY A 136 0.22 -19.72 3.66
CA GLY A 136 1.50 -19.43 3.02
C GLY A 136 1.76 -17.94 2.82
N SER A 137 2.83 -17.66 2.10
CA SER A 137 3.24 -16.29 1.76
C SER A 137 2.30 -15.65 0.77
N LEU A 138 2.15 -14.33 0.87
CA LEU A 138 1.30 -13.53 -0.02
C LEU A 138 1.70 -13.71 -1.50
N VAL A 139 3.01 -13.71 -1.79
CA VAL A 139 3.59 -13.99 -3.11
C VAL A 139 4.76 -14.97 -2.89
N PRO A 140 4.54 -16.30 -3.00
CA PRO A 140 5.54 -17.31 -2.67
C PRO A 140 6.88 -17.18 -3.40
N THR A 141 6.88 -16.71 -4.65
CA THR A 141 8.09 -16.51 -5.45
C THR A 141 8.85 -15.22 -5.12
N ALA A 142 8.23 -14.27 -4.42
CA ALA A 142 8.89 -13.03 -4.01
C ALA A 142 9.80 -13.25 -2.78
N PRO A 143 10.81 -12.38 -2.58
CA PRO A 143 11.63 -12.43 -1.36
C PRO A 143 10.80 -12.37 -0.08
N TYR A 144 11.25 -13.11 0.94
CA TYR A 144 10.54 -13.24 2.21
C TYR A 144 10.28 -11.90 2.91
N ASP A 145 11.21 -10.98 2.84
CA ASP A 145 11.15 -9.66 3.49
C ASP A 145 10.48 -8.57 2.65
N MET A 146 9.87 -8.95 1.53
CA MET A 146 9.12 -8.01 0.71
C MET A 146 7.92 -7.47 1.46
N PHE A 147 7.72 -6.17 1.39
CA PHE A 147 6.43 -5.55 1.68
C PHE A 147 5.97 -4.73 0.48
N CYS A 148 4.67 -4.52 0.34
CA CYS A 148 4.14 -3.92 -0.88
C CYS A 148 2.84 -3.13 -0.66
N ALA A 149 2.59 -2.19 -1.57
CA ALA A 149 1.30 -1.56 -1.75
C ALA A 149 0.64 -2.15 -3.01
N LEU A 150 -0.58 -2.63 -2.85
CA LEU A 150 -1.35 -3.30 -3.90
C LEU A 150 -2.61 -2.48 -4.18
N GLY A 151 -2.68 -1.93 -5.37
CA GLY A 151 -3.79 -1.09 -5.82
C GLY A 151 -4.66 -1.78 -6.88
N LYS A 152 -5.83 -1.19 -7.12
CA LYS A 152 -6.74 -1.61 -8.18
C LYS A 152 -6.02 -1.62 -9.54
N ASN A 153 -6.41 -2.52 -10.43
CA ASN A 153 -5.83 -2.71 -11.77
C ASN A 153 -4.32 -2.98 -11.72
N ASP A 154 -3.88 -3.78 -10.74
CA ASP A 154 -2.47 -4.16 -10.59
C ASP A 154 -1.49 -2.98 -10.46
N GLN A 155 -1.91 -1.85 -9.87
CA GLN A 155 -0.97 -0.82 -9.46
C GLN A 155 -0.15 -1.35 -8.29
N LYS A 156 1.17 -1.45 -8.44
CA LYS A 156 2.03 -2.14 -7.47
C LYS A 156 3.25 -1.30 -7.11
N ILE A 157 3.56 -1.30 -5.81
CA ILE A 157 4.86 -0.88 -5.27
C ILE A 157 5.37 -2.04 -4.45
N TYR A 158 6.44 -2.71 -4.89
CA TYR A 158 7.12 -3.73 -4.11
C TYR A 158 8.43 -3.15 -3.58
N VAL A 159 8.69 -3.40 -2.32
CA VAL A 159 9.92 -2.97 -1.63
C VAL A 159 10.57 -4.21 -1.03
N VAL A 160 11.84 -4.46 -1.39
CA VAL A 160 12.61 -5.64 -0.95
C VAL A 160 13.89 -5.18 -0.27
N PRO A 161 13.90 -5.07 1.07
CA PRO A 161 15.05 -4.58 1.83
C PRO A 161 16.32 -5.40 1.61
N SER A 162 16.23 -6.75 1.64
CA SER A 162 17.39 -7.65 1.45
C SER A 162 18.10 -7.48 0.10
N LYS A 163 17.35 -7.05 -0.92
CA LYS A 163 17.89 -6.82 -2.27
C LYS A 163 18.13 -5.32 -2.56
N LYS A 164 17.83 -4.42 -1.62
CA LYS A 164 17.85 -2.96 -1.81
C LYS A 164 17.09 -2.57 -3.09
N MET A 165 15.93 -3.18 -3.30
CA MET A 165 15.18 -3.11 -4.55
C MET A 165 13.81 -2.50 -4.33
N VAL A 166 13.38 -1.69 -5.30
CA VAL A 166 12.02 -1.21 -5.45
C VAL A 166 11.54 -1.56 -6.85
N VAL A 167 10.40 -2.19 -6.96
CA VAL A 167 9.76 -2.50 -8.25
C VAL A 167 8.41 -1.81 -8.30
N ILE A 168 8.15 -1.10 -9.40
CA ILE A 168 6.89 -0.38 -9.62
C ILE A 168 6.22 -0.92 -10.87
N ARG A 169 4.95 -1.22 -10.74
CA ARG A 169 4.10 -1.52 -11.88
C ARG A 169 2.89 -0.59 -11.85
N MET A 170 2.63 0.08 -12.97
CA MET A 170 1.46 0.92 -13.20
C MET A 170 0.93 0.68 -14.62
N GLY A 171 -0.37 0.77 -14.79
CA GLY A 171 -1.05 0.58 -16.08
C GLY A 171 -2.38 -0.15 -15.91
N ASP A 172 -2.91 -0.70 -17.00
CA ASP A 172 -4.13 -1.48 -16.99
C ASP A 172 -3.96 -2.80 -16.22
N ALA A 173 -5.05 -3.42 -15.78
CA ALA A 173 -5.02 -4.71 -15.13
C ALA A 173 -4.34 -5.76 -16.02
N ALA A 174 -3.44 -6.53 -15.42
CA ALA A 174 -2.77 -7.63 -16.13
C ALA A 174 -3.60 -8.89 -16.18
N ASP A 175 -4.63 -8.97 -15.31
CA ASP A 175 -5.52 -10.14 -15.16
C ASP A 175 -6.96 -9.67 -14.91
N SER A 176 -7.92 -10.55 -15.17
CA SER A 176 -9.35 -10.33 -14.92
C SER A 176 -9.73 -10.45 -13.43
N VAL A 177 -8.82 -10.86 -12.57
CA VAL A 177 -9.07 -11.07 -11.15
C VAL A 177 -9.11 -9.73 -10.41
N ASN A 178 -10.24 -9.43 -9.77
CA ASN A 178 -10.48 -8.16 -9.03
C ASN A 178 -9.99 -8.16 -7.58
N LEU A 179 -9.10 -9.06 -7.20
CA LEU A 179 -8.47 -9.08 -5.88
C LEU A 179 -7.16 -8.29 -5.89
N ALA A 180 -6.63 -7.93 -4.71
CA ALA A 180 -5.37 -7.18 -4.58
C ALA A 180 -4.17 -7.91 -5.19
N LEU A 181 -4.18 -9.25 -5.15
CA LEU A 181 -3.22 -10.12 -5.83
C LEU A 181 -3.80 -10.64 -7.13
N SER A 182 -2.92 -10.85 -8.11
CA SER A 182 -3.24 -11.54 -9.36
C SER A 182 -2.14 -12.55 -9.69
N THR A 183 -2.38 -13.42 -10.67
CA THR A 183 -1.36 -14.34 -11.18
C THR A 183 -0.14 -13.60 -11.73
N PHE A 184 -0.30 -12.34 -12.10
CA PHE A 184 0.79 -11.46 -12.53
C PHE A 184 1.88 -11.31 -11.46
N ASP A 185 1.55 -11.21 -10.17
CA ASP A 185 2.53 -11.07 -9.09
C ASP A 185 3.54 -12.23 -9.10
N GLU A 186 3.05 -13.47 -9.19
CA GLU A 186 3.90 -14.67 -9.25
C GLU A 186 4.78 -14.70 -10.50
N VAL A 187 4.18 -14.45 -11.66
CA VAL A 187 4.90 -14.44 -12.94
C VAL A 187 5.99 -13.37 -12.96
N LEU A 188 5.68 -12.17 -12.46
CA LEU A 188 6.63 -11.07 -12.37
C LEU A 188 7.84 -11.47 -11.52
N TRP A 189 7.60 -12.01 -10.32
CA TRP A 189 8.68 -12.37 -9.40
C TRP A 189 9.51 -13.56 -9.88
N GLN A 190 8.91 -14.53 -10.57
CA GLN A 190 9.67 -15.59 -11.28
C GLN A 190 10.64 -14.98 -12.30
N LYS A 191 10.18 -14.01 -13.12
CA LYS A 191 11.03 -13.33 -14.10
C LYS A 191 12.13 -12.48 -13.45
N ILE A 192 11.80 -11.73 -12.40
CA ILE A 192 12.79 -10.94 -11.68
C ILE A 192 13.88 -11.85 -11.07
N ASN A 193 13.49 -12.94 -10.42
CA ASN A 193 14.45 -13.87 -9.82
C ASN A 193 15.41 -14.47 -10.86
N ALA A 194 14.95 -14.74 -12.08
CA ALA A 194 15.78 -15.25 -13.15
C ALA A 194 16.91 -14.30 -13.58
N LEU A 195 16.83 -13.01 -13.24
CA LEU A 195 17.90 -12.02 -13.52
C LEU A 195 19.04 -12.05 -12.50
N TYR A 196 18.88 -12.75 -11.38
CA TYR A 196 19.84 -12.81 -10.25
C TYR A 196 20.40 -14.20 -10.02
N GLN A 197 20.21 -15.11 -10.96
CA GLN A 197 20.81 -16.45 -10.95
C GLN A 197 22.20 -16.46 -11.57
#